data_fb4ea542e54a9c4f70b9981599d545ab
#
_entry.id   fb4ea542e54a9c4f70b9981599d545ab
#
_cell.length_a   1.000
_cell.length_b   1.000
_cell.length_c   1.000
_cell.angle_alpha   90.00
_cell.angle_beta   90.00
_cell.angle_gamma   90.00
#
_symmetry.space_group_name_H-M   'P 1'
#
loop_
_entity.id
_entity.type
_entity.pdbx_description
1 polymer ?
#
loop_
_entity_poly.entity_id
_entity_poly.type
_entity_poly.pdbx_seq_one_letter_code
_entity_poly.pdbx_strand_id
1 'polypeptide(L)'
;MFGKHTEEYGQTIPAVLEPNGMNFWTPQTQDTELKCIAPYYYRDSLFQGFRNSHWISGGCTQDYGSMTLMPLAGKLSCTPEKRATLFTHDSEEATPAYYSVYLPHEQIQAEMTGRSRSAIFRFTYGKEGDAYLVVNPNSDEGEGYIEVDTIHKRIYGYNPVHRIYQGWGEPAGYSGHFIIEYQKSISDFGMFRNDSLYPQQTNIRLGKGIGAYIRFHVEAK
;
A
#
# COMPACT_ATOMS: atom_id res chain seq x y z
N MET A 1 6.72 -9.25 -22.11
CA MET A 1 6.51 -8.15 -21.18
C MET A 1 7.16 -6.90 -21.72
N PHE A 2 6.42 -5.83 -21.87
CA PHE A 2 6.79 -4.66 -22.62
C PHE A 2 7.05 -3.49 -21.67
N GLY A 3 7.69 -2.45 -22.12
CA GLY A 3 8.18 -1.39 -21.25
C GLY A 3 7.14 -0.79 -20.33
N LYS A 4 7.51 -0.47 -19.09
CA LYS A 4 6.61 0.03 -18.06
C LYS A 4 5.98 1.42 -18.35
N HIS A 5 6.41 2.04 -19.41
CA HIS A 5 5.92 3.35 -19.83
C HIS A 5 5.13 3.32 -21.15
N THR A 6 4.72 2.14 -21.61
CA THR A 6 3.95 2.01 -22.84
C THR A 6 2.49 1.67 -22.57
N GLU A 7 1.61 2.44 -23.14
CA GLU A 7 0.17 2.45 -22.87
C GLU A 7 -0.56 1.20 -23.37
N GLU A 8 -0.05 0.54 -24.41
CA GLU A 8 -0.80 -0.47 -25.15
C GLU A 8 -0.40 -1.92 -24.85
N TYR A 9 0.57 -2.12 -24.00
CA TYR A 9 1.02 -3.46 -23.67
C TYR A 9 0.35 -3.94 -22.41
N GLY A 10 -0.49 -4.96 -22.54
CA GLY A 10 -1.18 -5.59 -21.44
C GLY A 10 -0.22 -5.83 -20.28
N GLN A 11 -0.46 -5.17 -19.18
CA GLN A 11 0.32 -5.27 -17.97
C GLN A 11 -0.40 -6.26 -17.06
N THR A 12 0.17 -7.44 -16.92
CA THR A 12 -0.35 -8.42 -15.96
C THR A 12 0.25 -8.13 -14.61
N ILE A 13 -0.60 -8.04 -13.61
CA ILE A 13 -0.22 -7.82 -12.21
C ILE A 13 -0.68 -9.02 -11.37
N PRO A 14 0.01 -9.36 -10.28
CA PRO A 14 -0.40 -10.43 -9.38
C PRO A 14 -1.55 -9.94 -8.47
N ALA A 15 -2.71 -9.71 -9.07
CA ALA A 15 -3.88 -9.22 -8.38
C ALA A 15 -4.60 -10.32 -7.62
N VAL A 16 -4.92 -10.06 -6.37
CA VAL A 16 -5.75 -10.92 -5.51
C VAL A 16 -7.14 -10.32 -5.39
N LEU A 17 -8.14 -11.05 -5.88
CA LEU A 17 -9.54 -10.60 -5.84
C LEU A 17 -10.51 -11.78 -5.97
N GLU A 18 -11.75 -11.56 -5.52
CA GLU A 18 -12.87 -12.44 -5.89
C GLU A 18 -13.39 -12.06 -7.29
N PRO A 19 -13.97 -13.01 -8.03
CA PRO A 19 -14.71 -12.68 -9.25
C PRO A 19 -15.79 -11.62 -8.99
N ASN A 20 -15.80 -10.55 -9.79
CA ASN A 20 -16.68 -9.39 -9.63
C ASN A 20 -16.45 -8.58 -8.33
N GLY A 21 -15.25 -8.62 -7.77
CA GLY A 21 -14.88 -7.78 -6.65
C GLY A 21 -14.88 -6.29 -7.01
N MET A 22 -15.04 -5.44 -5.99
CA MET A 22 -15.07 -3.98 -6.17
C MET A 22 -13.67 -3.37 -6.35
N ASN A 23 -12.66 -4.04 -5.83
CA ASN A 23 -11.26 -3.66 -5.91
C ASN A 23 -10.41 -4.93 -5.87
N PHE A 24 -9.14 -4.80 -6.18
CA PHE A 24 -8.17 -5.85 -5.98
C PHE A 24 -7.00 -5.37 -5.11
N TRP A 25 -6.25 -6.33 -4.62
CA TRP A 25 -5.02 -6.09 -3.88
C TRP A 25 -3.85 -6.59 -4.69
N THR A 26 -2.79 -5.81 -4.74
CA THR A 26 -1.59 -6.14 -5.51
C THR A 26 -0.34 -5.71 -4.75
N PRO A 27 0.79 -6.41 -4.90
CA PRO A 27 2.07 -5.81 -4.54
C PRO A 27 2.29 -4.52 -5.33
N GLN A 28 3.03 -3.61 -4.72
CA GLN A 28 3.42 -2.34 -5.32
C GLN A 28 4.92 -2.31 -5.54
N THR A 29 5.34 -2.04 -6.76
CA THR A 29 6.73 -1.77 -7.12
C THR A 29 6.92 -0.36 -7.65
N GLN A 30 5.84 0.38 -7.83
CA GLN A 30 5.81 1.77 -8.25
C GLN A 30 4.86 2.57 -7.36
N ASP A 31 5.32 3.68 -6.85
CA ASP A 31 4.64 4.52 -5.86
C ASP A 31 3.64 5.52 -6.44
N THR A 32 3.68 5.71 -7.75
CA THR A 32 2.91 6.74 -8.42
C THR A 32 1.62 6.21 -9.04
N GLU A 33 0.59 7.03 -9.06
CA GLU A 33 -0.67 6.81 -9.75
C GLU A 33 -0.66 7.40 -11.18
N LEU A 34 0.46 7.35 -11.85
CA LEU A 34 0.58 7.84 -13.23
C LEU A 34 -0.33 7.04 -14.17
N LYS A 35 -0.86 7.72 -15.17
CA LYS A 35 -1.61 7.10 -16.26
C LYS A 35 -0.81 5.99 -16.94
N CYS A 36 -1.51 4.95 -17.33
CA CYS A 36 -0.96 3.86 -18.13
C CYS A 36 0.14 3.04 -17.42
N ILE A 37 0.39 3.29 -16.14
CA ILE A 37 1.40 2.59 -15.38
C ILE A 37 0.72 1.77 -14.28
N ALA A 38 0.91 0.44 -14.33
CA ALA A 38 0.41 -0.45 -13.31
C ALA A 38 1.15 -0.25 -11.98
N PRO A 39 0.53 -0.50 -10.83
CA PRO A 39 1.20 -0.43 -9.54
C PRO A 39 2.33 -1.46 -9.38
N TYR A 40 2.32 -2.53 -10.13
CA TYR A 40 3.35 -3.57 -10.15
C TYR A 40 3.94 -3.71 -11.55
N TYR A 41 5.26 -3.83 -11.62
CA TYR A 41 5.97 -4.13 -12.86
C TYR A 41 6.96 -5.28 -12.65
N TYR A 42 6.81 -6.34 -13.42
CA TYR A 42 7.55 -7.60 -13.24
C TYR A 42 9.09 -7.46 -13.26
N ARG A 43 9.64 -6.47 -13.95
CA ARG A 43 11.10 -6.28 -14.00
C ARG A 43 11.64 -5.42 -12.87
N ASP A 44 10.77 -4.86 -12.03
CA ASP A 44 11.22 -4.15 -10.84
C ASP A 44 11.74 -5.15 -9.80
N SER A 45 12.74 -4.74 -9.04
CA SER A 45 13.35 -5.53 -7.98
C SER A 45 13.14 -4.92 -6.59
N LEU A 46 12.39 -3.81 -6.52
CA LEU A 46 12.10 -3.10 -5.29
C LEU A 46 10.61 -3.17 -4.96
N PHE A 47 10.32 -3.76 -3.82
CA PHE A 47 8.98 -3.85 -3.26
C PHE A 47 8.71 -2.63 -2.37
N GLN A 48 7.59 -1.95 -2.54
CA GLN A 48 7.23 -0.72 -1.83
C GLN A 48 6.00 -0.87 -0.93
N GLY A 49 5.29 -1.97 -1.02
CA GLY A 49 4.11 -2.25 -0.21
C GLY A 49 3.03 -3.05 -0.93
N PHE A 50 1.86 -3.08 -0.32
CA PHE A 50 0.64 -3.65 -0.88
C PHE A 50 -0.36 -2.54 -1.14
N ARG A 51 -0.94 -2.50 -2.34
CA ARG A 51 -1.89 -1.49 -2.75
C ARG A 51 -3.29 -2.09 -2.91
N ASN A 52 -4.27 -1.42 -2.33
CA ASN A 52 -5.65 -1.51 -2.75
C ASN A 52 -5.78 -0.72 -4.06
N SER A 53 -6.25 -1.33 -5.12
CA SER A 53 -6.18 -0.76 -6.45
C SER A 53 -7.50 -0.94 -7.21
N HIS A 54 -7.79 0.02 -8.08
CA HIS A 54 -8.87 -0.01 -9.07
C HIS A 54 -8.29 0.13 -10.49
N TRP A 55 -6.99 -0.02 -10.64
CA TRP A 55 -6.31 0.15 -11.91
C TRP A 55 -6.81 -0.84 -12.97
N ILE A 56 -7.02 -0.35 -14.19
CA ILE A 56 -7.56 -1.12 -15.30
C ILE A 56 -6.41 -1.56 -16.21
N SER A 57 -6.16 -2.87 -16.27
CA SER A 57 -5.15 -3.46 -17.14
C SER A 57 -5.43 -3.14 -18.61
N GLY A 58 -4.41 -2.70 -19.33
CA GLY A 58 -4.51 -2.31 -20.73
C GLY A 58 -5.18 -0.96 -20.97
N GLY A 59 -5.60 -0.27 -19.92
CA GLY A 59 -6.15 1.08 -20.00
C GLY A 59 -5.11 2.15 -19.66
N CYS A 60 -5.29 3.33 -20.23
CA CYS A 60 -4.50 4.51 -19.89
C CYS A 60 -5.25 5.37 -18.87
N THR A 61 -5.67 4.76 -17.79
CA THR A 61 -6.34 5.41 -16.67
C THR A 61 -5.46 5.34 -15.43
N GLN A 62 -5.54 6.37 -14.60
CA GLN A 62 -4.87 6.36 -13.30
C GLN A 62 -5.57 5.40 -12.35
N ASP A 63 -4.84 4.85 -11.40
CA ASP A 63 -5.43 4.24 -10.21
C ASP A 63 -6.13 5.33 -9.39
N TYR A 64 -7.19 5.00 -8.69
CA TYR A 64 -7.97 5.99 -7.96
C TYR A 64 -8.48 5.43 -6.63
N GLY A 65 -8.62 6.32 -5.65
CA GLY A 65 -9.13 5.96 -4.33
C GLY A 65 -8.28 4.92 -3.63
N SER A 66 -7.02 4.77 -4.03
CA SER A 66 -6.11 3.74 -3.55
C SER A 66 -5.52 4.07 -2.17
N MET A 67 -5.03 3.04 -1.50
CA MET A 67 -4.17 3.15 -0.32
C MET A 67 -3.07 2.11 -0.40
N THR A 68 -1.96 2.37 0.28
CA THR A 68 -0.82 1.45 0.34
C THR A 68 -0.43 1.19 1.78
N LEU A 69 -0.10 -0.06 2.09
CA LEU A 69 0.47 -0.45 3.38
C LEU A 69 1.79 -1.19 3.18
N MET A 70 2.74 -0.99 4.09
CA MET A 70 4.06 -1.63 4.07
C MET A 70 4.48 -2.09 5.45
N PRO A 71 4.78 -3.40 5.66
CA PRO A 71 5.42 -3.87 6.87
C PRO A 71 6.92 -3.58 6.81
N LEU A 72 7.50 -3.15 7.93
CA LEU A 72 8.94 -2.91 8.06
C LEU A 72 9.48 -3.55 9.34
N ALA A 73 10.77 -3.87 9.36
CA ALA A 73 11.49 -4.35 10.54
C ALA A 73 12.62 -3.39 10.91
N GLY A 74 12.80 -3.16 12.21
CA GLY A 74 13.91 -2.40 12.80
C GLY A 74 13.83 -0.89 12.58
N LYS A 75 13.86 -0.40 11.35
CA LYS A 75 13.90 1.04 11.07
C LYS A 75 12.63 1.53 10.38
N LEU A 76 12.06 2.61 10.92
CA LEU A 76 10.94 3.30 10.27
C LEU A 76 11.44 4.09 9.04
N SER A 77 10.81 3.85 7.90
CA SER A 77 10.99 4.60 6.65
C SER A 77 9.62 4.84 6.02
N CYS A 78 9.26 6.09 5.79
CA CYS A 78 7.89 6.48 5.46
C CYS A 78 7.64 6.69 3.97
N THR A 79 8.60 7.28 3.25
CA THR A 79 8.42 7.51 1.81
C THR A 79 8.60 6.24 1.01
N PRO A 80 7.87 6.07 -0.10
CA PRO A 80 7.95 4.86 -0.93
C PRO A 80 9.37 4.50 -1.35
N GLU A 81 10.17 5.47 -1.74
CA GLU A 81 11.55 5.26 -2.19
C GLU A 81 12.47 4.78 -1.06
N LYS A 82 12.26 5.30 0.16
CA LYS A 82 13.11 4.97 1.31
C LYS A 82 12.71 3.65 1.98
N ARG A 83 11.44 3.27 1.88
CA ARG A 83 10.97 1.99 2.41
C ARG A 83 11.09 0.85 1.39
N ALA A 84 11.40 1.16 0.14
CA ALA A 84 11.57 0.17 -0.90
C ALA A 84 12.64 -0.85 -0.51
N THR A 85 12.31 -2.12 -0.58
CA THR A 85 13.17 -3.24 -0.21
C THR A 85 13.31 -4.24 -1.36
N LEU A 86 14.48 -4.87 -1.45
CA LEU A 86 14.73 -5.86 -2.49
C LEU A 86 13.81 -7.08 -2.32
N PHE A 87 13.34 -7.60 -3.42
CA PHE A 87 12.66 -8.89 -3.51
C PHE A 87 13.06 -9.63 -4.79
N THR A 88 12.73 -10.90 -4.86
CA THR A 88 12.96 -11.72 -6.05
C THR A 88 11.69 -12.49 -6.41
N HIS A 89 11.48 -12.72 -7.69
CA HIS A 89 10.30 -13.48 -8.16
C HIS A 89 10.32 -14.94 -7.72
N ASP A 90 11.48 -15.51 -7.44
CA ASP A 90 11.59 -16.85 -6.86
C ASP A 90 10.98 -16.94 -5.44
N SER A 91 10.81 -15.82 -4.78
CA SER A 91 10.18 -15.72 -3.47
C SER A 91 8.72 -15.31 -3.51
N GLU A 92 8.15 -15.10 -4.70
CA GLU A 92 6.74 -14.77 -4.90
C GLU A 92 5.90 -16.02 -5.18
N GLU A 93 4.76 -16.08 -4.57
CA GLU A 93 3.68 -16.98 -4.95
C GLU A 93 2.44 -16.16 -5.28
N ALA A 94 1.88 -16.32 -6.46
CA ALA A 94 0.72 -15.55 -6.91
C ALA A 94 -0.35 -16.46 -7.50
N THR A 95 -1.54 -16.39 -6.91
CA THR A 95 -2.77 -17.01 -7.43
C THR A 95 -3.89 -15.95 -7.40
N PRO A 96 -5.03 -16.15 -8.07
CA PRO A 96 -6.14 -15.21 -7.97
C PRO A 96 -6.67 -14.96 -6.56
N ALA A 97 -6.46 -15.89 -5.63
CA ALA A 97 -6.98 -15.82 -4.27
C ALA A 97 -5.91 -15.57 -3.21
N TYR A 98 -4.64 -15.62 -3.56
CA TYR A 98 -3.54 -15.54 -2.60
C TYR A 98 -2.28 -15.01 -3.25
N TYR A 99 -1.57 -14.17 -2.50
CA TYR A 99 -0.23 -13.73 -2.85
C TYR A 99 0.68 -13.78 -1.62
N SER A 100 1.91 -14.19 -1.84
CA SER A 100 2.96 -14.08 -0.83
C SER A 100 4.29 -13.67 -1.42
N VAL A 101 5.15 -13.06 -0.61
CA VAL A 101 6.51 -12.68 -0.95
C VAL A 101 7.39 -12.69 0.30
N TYR A 102 8.62 -13.16 0.13
CA TYR A 102 9.64 -13.00 1.17
C TYR A 102 10.50 -11.76 0.88
N LEU A 103 10.62 -10.89 1.87
CA LEU A 103 11.43 -9.67 1.84
C LEU A 103 12.73 -9.92 2.61
N PRO A 104 13.84 -10.28 1.93
CA PRO A 104 15.02 -10.82 2.61
C PRO A 104 15.74 -9.78 3.48
N HIS A 105 15.75 -8.54 3.10
CA HIS A 105 16.39 -7.47 3.88
C HIS A 105 15.65 -7.20 5.19
N GLU A 106 14.33 -7.20 5.13
CA GLU A 106 13.44 -7.02 6.30
C GLU A 106 13.25 -8.33 7.08
N GLN A 107 13.57 -9.48 6.48
CA GLN A 107 13.27 -10.82 6.96
C GLN A 107 11.79 -11.00 7.30
N ILE A 108 10.94 -10.57 6.39
CA ILE A 108 9.48 -10.65 6.52
C ILE A 108 8.92 -11.57 5.45
N GLN A 109 8.17 -12.60 5.87
CA GLN A 109 7.24 -13.30 5.00
C GLN A 109 5.92 -12.51 5.02
N ALA A 110 5.55 -11.94 3.90
CA ALA A 110 4.32 -11.17 3.75
C ALA A 110 3.32 -11.94 2.88
N GLU A 111 2.09 -12.04 3.35
CA GLU A 111 1.02 -12.80 2.73
C GLU A 111 -0.25 -11.98 2.68
N MET A 112 -1.04 -12.14 1.63
CA MET A 112 -2.36 -11.54 1.52
C MET A 112 -3.36 -12.45 0.84
N THR A 113 -4.61 -12.33 1.24
CA THR A 113 -5.79 -12.84 0.54
C THR A 113 -6.86 -11.78 0.52
N GLY A 114 -7.69 -11.75 -0.53
CA GLY A 114 -8.67 -10.69 -0.74
C GLY A 114 -10.06 -11.22 -1.00
N ARG A 115 -11.03 -10.38 -0.68
CA ARG A 115 -12.44 -10.53 -1.03
C ARG A 115 -12.94 -9.26 -1.71
N SER A 116 -14.22 -9.27 -2.09
CA SER A 116 -14.90 -8.21 -2.83
C SER A 116 -14.55 -6.76 -2.41
N ARG A 117 -14.38 -6.50 -1.10
CA ARG A 117 -14.09 -5.17 -0.54
C ARG A 117 -13.08 -5.21 0.61
N SER A 118 -12.51 -6.36 0.92
CA SER A 118 -11.64 -6.53 2.07
C SER A 118 -10.47 -7.45 1.75
N ALA A 119 -9.42 -7.37 2.55
CA ALA A 119 -8.30 -8.28 2.51
C ALA A 119 -7.82 -8.63 3.92
N ILE A 120 -7.09 -9.73 4.02
CA ILE A 120 -6.35 -10.10 5.22
C ILE A 120 -4.89 -10.17 4.84
N PHE A 121 -4.07 -9.56 5.68
CA PHE A 121 -2.62 -9.61 5.58
C PHE A 121 -2.04 -10.34 6.78
N ARG A 122 -1.01 -11.13 6.53
CA ARG A 122 -0.21 -11.76 7.57
C ARG A 122 1.26 -11.45 7.33
N PHE A 123 1.93 -10.91 8.35
CA PHE A 123 3.35 -10.61 8.33
C PHE A 123 4.05 -11.46 9.39
N THR A 124 4.94 -12.33 8.95
CA THR A 124 5.76 -13.18 9.82
C THR A 124 7.18 -12.65 9.80
N TYR A 125 7.71 -12.32 10.96
CA TYR A 125 9.01 -11.69 11.13
C TYR A 125 10.05 -12.74 11.52
N GLY A 126 11.15 -12.80 10.80
CA GLY A 126 12.28 -13.70 11.06
C GLY A 126 13.26 -13.17 12.12
N LYS A 127 13.08 -11.93 12.56
CA LYS A 127 13.88 -11.31 13.65
C LYS A 127 12.99 -10.74 14.73
N GLU A 128 13.44 -10.89 15.97
CA GLU A 128 12.89 -10.18 17.11
C GLU A 128 13.26 -8.70 17.05
N GLY A 129 12.36 -7.83 17.47
CA GLY A 129 12.60 -6.39 17.60
C GLY A 129 11.41 -5.52 17.25
N ASP A 130 11.71 -4.26 16.98
CA ASP A 130 10.71 -3.29 16.55
C ASP A 130 10.26 -3.58 15.12
N ALA A 131 8.97 -3.55 14.93
CA ALA A 131 8.33 -3.69 13.62
C ALA A 131 7.32 -2.56 13.43
N TYR A 132 7.10 -2.18 12.19
CA TYR A 132 6.20 -1.11 11.84
C TYR A 132 5.23 -1.54 10.75
N LEU A 133 4.03 -0.97 10.79
CA LEU A 133 3.13 -0.91 9.65
C LEU A 133 3.00 0.56 9.24
N VAL A 134 3.41 0.84 8.02
CA VAL A 134 3.29 2.18 7.40
C VAL A 134 2.10 2.16 6.45
N VAL A 135 1.26 3.18 6.52
CA VAL A 135 0.04 3.30 5.70
C VAL A 135 -0.02 4.66 5.05
N ASN A 136 -0.24 4.69 3.74
CA ASN A 136 -0.44 5.91 2.95
C ASN A 136 -1.83 5.90 2.32
N PRO A 137 -2.62 6.95 2.43
CA PRO A 137 -3.87 7.11 1.69
C PRO A 137 -3.65 7.50 0.21
N ASN A 138 -2.42 7.47 -0.30
CA ASN A 138 -2.05 7.83 -1.67
C ASN A 138 -2.67 9.16 -2.14
N SER A 139 -2.55 10.17 -1.28
CA SER A 139 -3.16 11.49 -1.48
C SER A 139 -2.36 12.34 -2.47
N ASP A 140 -2.44 12.03 -3.76
CA ASP A 140 -1.62 12.65 -4.81
C ASP A 140 -1.97 14.12 -5.05
N GLU A 141 -3.24 14.49 -4.91
CA GLU A 141 -3.69 15.89 -4.98
C GLU A 141 -3.64 16.61 -3.64
N GLY A 142 -3.24 15.92 -2.58
CA GLY A 142 -3.06 16.53 -1.27
C GLY A 142 -4.33 16.73 -0.46
N GLU A 143 -5.41 16.02 -0.77
CA GLU A 143 -6.71 16.15 -0.11
C GLU A 143 -7.06 14.96 0.80
N GLY A 144 -6.16 13.99 0.93
CA GLY A 144 -6.37 12.77 1.72
C GLY A 144 -6.43 13.03 3.23
N TYR A 145 -6.88 12.00 3.92
CA TYR A 145 -6.98 11.95 5.38
C TYR A 145 -6.61 10.58 5.90
N ILE A 146 -5.93 10.54 7.04
CA ILE A 146 -5.65 9.29 7.76
C ILE A 146 -5.65 9.53 9.27
N GLU A 147 -6.16 8.56 10.02
CA GLU A 147 -6.23 8.58 11.49
C GLU A 147 -5.90 7.21 12.09
N VAL A 148 -5.25 7.22 13.26
CA VAL A 148 -5.00 6.05 14.10
C VAL A 148 -5.88 6.12 15.34
N ASP A 149 -6.79 5.17 15.45
CA ASP A 149 -7.61 4.95 16.65
C ASP A 149 -6.98 3.79 17.46
N THR A 150 -6.26 4.15 18.51
CA THR A 150 -5.57 3.18 19.37
C THR A 150 -6.53 2.42 20.28
N ILE A 151 -7.69 2.98 20.59
CA ILE A 151 -8.71 2.37 21.46
C ILE A 151 -9.35 1.18 20.74
N HIS A 152 -9.76 1.38 19.49
CA HIS A 152 -10.43 0.33 18.71
C HIS A 152 -9.44 -0.44 17.81
N LYS A 153 -8.13 -0.18 17.92
CA LYS A 153 -7.07 -0.81 17.11
C LYS A 153 -7.32 -0.69 15.60
N ARG A 154 -7.53 0.55 15.13
CA ARG A 154 -7.85 0.84 13.74
C ARG A 154 -6.97 1.94 13.18
N ILE A 155 -6.69 1.83 11.88
CA ILE A 155 -6.22 2.93 11.05
C ILE A 155 -7.27 3.12 9.96
N TYR A 156 -7.75 4.33 9.77
CA TYR A 156 -8.73 4.61 8.75
C TYR A 156 -8.48 5.94 8.06
N GLY A 157 -9.01 6.06 6.87
CA GLY A 157 -8.80 7.26 6.08
C GLY A 157 -9.53 7.23 4.76
N TYR A 158 -9.19 8.19 3.92
CA TYR A 158 -9.73 8.27 2.57
C TYR A 158 -8.75 8.99 1.63
N ASN A 159 -8.89 8.65 0.35
CA ASN A 159 -8.25 9.32 -0.78
C ASN A 159 -9.34 9.82 -1.74
N PRO A 160 -9.51 11.14 -1.92
CA PRO A 160 -10.47 11.69 -2.87
C PRO A 160 -10.14 11.28 -4.31
N VAL A 161 -11.19 11.04 -5.10
CA VAL A 161 -11.07 10.64 -6.49
C VAL A 161 -11.24 11.84 -7.40
N HIS A 162 -10.32 11.99 -8.34
CA HIS A 162 -10.35 12.98 -9.40
C HIS A 162 -10.71 12.34 -10.75
N ARG A 163 -11.19 13.14 -11.68
CA ARG A 163 -11.55 12.66 -13.03
C ARG A 163 -10.31 12.30 -13.82
N ILE A 164 -10.17 11.02 -14.08
CA ILE A 164 -8.93 10.42 -14.60
C ILE A 164 -8.65 10.69 -16.08
N TYR A 165 -9.65 11.01 -16.88
CA TYR A 165 -9.46 11.24 -18.34
C TYR A 165 -8.86 12.59 -18.69
N GLN A 166 -8.83 13.52 -17.75
CA GLN A 166 -8.34 14.88 -17.96
C GLN A 166 -7.08 15.18 -17.13
N GLY A 167 -6.27 14.17 -16.88
CA GLY A 167 -5.19 14.27 -15.91
C GLY A 167 -5.77 14.36 -14.51
N TRP A 168 -5.15 15.14 -13.65
CA TRP A 168 -5.66 15.49 -12.33
C TRP A 168 -6.80 16.52 -12.47
N GLY A 169 -7.90 16.11 -13.07
CA GLY A 169 -9.03 16.97 -13.35
C GLY A 169 -9.87 17.29 -12.12
N GLU A 170 -11.09 17.76 -12.36
CA GLU A 170 -12.05 18.09 -11.32
C GLU A 170 -12.35 16.90 -10.39
N PRO A 171 -12.63 17.16 -9.10
CA PRO A 171 -13.07 16.12 -8.17
C PRO A 171 -14.24 15.31 -8.72
N ALA A 172 -14.18 14.00 -8.59
CA ALA A 172 -15.25 13.10 -9.03
C ALA A 172 -16.45 13.03 -8.08
N GLY A 173 -16.35 13.66 -6.91
CA GLY A 173 -17.41 13.75 -5.93
C GLY A 173 -17.50 12.56 -4.97
N TYR A 174 -16.52 11.66 -4.97
CA TYR A 174 -16.41 10.55 -4.01
C TYR A 174 -14.96 10.27 -3.64
N SER A 175 -14.75 9.42 -2.65
CA SER A 175 -13.43 9.05 -2.16
C SER A 175 -13.32 7.54 -1.99
N GLY A 176 -12.13 7.00 -2.14
CA GLY A 176 -11.79 5.67 -1.68
C GLY A 176 -11.58 5.70 -0.16
N HIS A 177 -12.50 5.10 0.58
CA HIS A 177 -12.41 4.97 2.03
C HIS A 177 -11.82 3.62 2.41
N PHE A 178 -11.01 3.60 3.46
CA PHE A 178 -10.44 2.36 4.00
C PHE A 178 -10.46 2.33 5.53
N ILE A 179 -10.49 1.11 6.07
CA ILE A 179 -10.29 0.82 7.48
C ILE A 179 -9.37 -0.39 7.55
N ILE A 180 -8.32 -0.28 8.38
CA ILE A 180 -7.39 -1.36 8.71
C ILE A 180 -7.58 -1.68 10.19
N GLU A 181 -7.89 -2.93 10.51
CA GLU A 181 -7.93 -3.44 11.88
C GLU A 181 -6.65 -4.25 12.13
N TYR A 182 -5.97 -3.97 13.23
CA TYR A 182 -4.77 -4.70 13.62
C TYR A 182 -4.98 -5.42 14.96
N GLN A 183 -4.40 -6.63 15.08
CA GLN A 183 -4.63 -7.48 16.25
C GLN A 183 -3.64 -7.21 17.38
N LYS A 184 -2.37 -7.00 17.03
CA LYS A 184 -1.29 -6.86 18.00
C LYS A 184 -1.38 -5.53 18.76
N SER A 185 -0.96 -5.52 20.03
CA SER A 185 -0.83 -4.25 20.77
C SER A 185 0.34 -3.45 20.22
N ILE A 186 0.11 -2.17 20.03
CA ILE A 186 1.13 -1.24 19.55
C ILE A 186 1.91 -0.65 20.73
N SER A 187 3.19 -0.36 20.52
CA SER A 187 4.06 0.31 21.48
C SER A 187 4.21 1.80 21.20
N ASP A 188 3.95 2.22 19.96
CA ASP A 188 4.04 3.61 19.52
C ASP A 188 3.25 3.81 18.22
N PHE A 189 2.93 5.06 17.90
CA PHE A 189 2.26 5.43 16.65
C PHE A 189 2.53 6.89 16.31
N GLY A 190 2.18 7.28 15.12
CA GLY A 190 2.21 8.68 14.72
C GLY A 190 1.85 8.87 13.26
N MET A 191 1.91 10.11 12.86
CA MET A 191 1.71 10.54 11.49
C MET A 191 3.04 10.91 10.84
N PHE A 192 3.05 10.99 9.53
CA PHE A 192 4.16 11.55 8.78
C PHE A 192 3.67 12.35 7.58
N ARG A 193 4.55 13.24 7.12
CA ARG A 193 4.44 13.91 5.82
C ARG A 193 5.81 13.87 5.16
N ASN A 194 5.94 13.11 4.10
CA ASN A 194 7.24 12.77 3.50
C ASN A 194 8.18 12.21 4.59
N ASP A 195 9.28 12.87 4.87
CA ASP A 195 10.27 12.46 5.88
C ASP A 195 10.02 13.06 7.27
N SER A 196 9.06 13.95 7.41
CA SER A 196 8.74 14.58 8.69
C SER A 196 7.82 13.69 9.51
N LEU A 197 8.27 13.30 10.70
CA LEU A 197 7.50 12.49 11.64
C LEU A 197 6.78 13.36 12.66
N TYR A 198 5.58 12.96 13.02
CA TYR A 198 4.73 13.56 14.05
C TYR A 198 4.32 12.47 15.05
N PRO A 199 5.21 12.14 16.02
CA PRO A 199 4.93 11.09 17.01
C PRO A 199 3.70 11.44 17.85
N GLN A 200 2.92 10.41 18.21
CA GLN A 200 1.71 10.51 19.04
C GLN A 200 0.58 11.39 18.45
N GLN A 201 0.74 11.91 17.26
CA GLN A 201 -0.34 12.57 16.54
C GLN A 201 -1.31 11.52 16.02
N THR A 202 -2.59 11.70 16.28
CA THR A 202 -3.64 10.71 15.95
C THR A 202 -4.14 10.82 14.52
N ASN A 203 -4.04 11.98 13.88
CA ASN A 203 -4.51 12.15 12.51
C ASN A 203 -3.69 13.19 11.74
N ILE A 204 -3.73 13.08 10.42
CA ILE A 204 -3.19 14.09 9.52
C ILE A 204 -4.13 14.26 8.32
N ARG A 205 -4.25 15.47 7.89
CA ARG A 205 -5.13 15.86 6.78
C ARG A 205 -4.43 16.84 5.88
N LEU A 206 -4.79 16.82 4.60
CA LEU A 206 -4.30 17.73 3.58
C LEU A 206 -2.76 17.71 3.43
N GLY A 207 -2.32 17.42 2.25
CA GLY A 207 -0.91 17.39 1.86
C GLY A 207 -0.55 16.11 1.12
N LYS A 208 0.40 16.28 0.23
CA LYS A 208 1.00 15.14 -0.48
C LYS A 208 1.94 14.39 0.47
N GLY A 209 2.10 13.09 0.24
CA GLY A 209 3.00 12.25 1.00
C GLY A 209 2.65 12.08 2.49
N ILE A 210 1.37 12.23 2.84
CA ILE A 210 0.89 11.97 4.20
C ILE A 210 0.71 10.47 4.46
N GLY A 211 0.78 10.10 5.72
CA GLY A 211 0.48 8.74 6.16
C GLY A 211 0.56 8.58 7.67
N ALA A 212 0.34 7.34 8.10
CA ALA A 212 0.43 6.92 9.48
C ALA A 212 1.40 5.77 9.65
N TYR A 213 1.98 5.65 10.81
CA TYR A 213 2.71 4.46 11.22
C TYR A 213 2.24 3.99 12.59
N ILE A 214 2.28 2.68 12.78
CA ILE A 214 2.18 2.05 14.10
C ILE A 214 3.42 1.18 14.32
N ARG A 215 3.92 1.14 15.56
CA ARG A 215 5.03 0.31 16.00
C ARG A 215 4.56 -0.77 16.96
N PHE A 216 5.12 -1.94 16.83
CA PHE A 216 4.92 -3.06 17.74
C PHE A 216 6.20 -3.87 17.89
N HIS A 217 6.33 -4.59 18.98
CA HIS A 217 7.42 -5.51 19.19
C HIS A 217 7.05 -6.88 18.65
N VAL A 218 7.95 -7.51 17.91
CA VAL A 218 7.77 -8.86 17.36
C VAL A 218 8.83 -9.81 17.90
N GLU A 219 8.43 -11.07 18.07
CA GLU A 219 9.32 -12.19 18.33
C GLU A 219 9.63 -12.88 17.00
N ALA A 220 10.85 -13.42 16.87
CA ALA A 220 11.23 -14.21 15.71
C ALA A 220 10.39 -15.50 15.64
N LYS A 221 9.95 -15.85 14.43
CA LYS A 221 9.26 -17.11 14.14
C LYS A 221 9.95 -17.86 13.00
#